data_d56c433381cad3e9d1c11464e84c6fdb
#
_entry.id   d56c433381cad3e9d1c11464e84c6fdb
#
_cell.length_a   1.000
_cell.length_b   1.000
_cell.length_c   1.000
_cell.angle_alpha   90.00
_cell.angle_beta   90.00
_cell.angle_gamma   90.00
#
_symmetry.space_group_name_H-M   'P 1'
#
loop_
_entity.id
_entity.type
_entity.pdbx_description
1 polymer ?
#
loop_
_entity_poly.entity_id
_entity_poly.type
_entity_poly.pdbx_seq_one_letter_code
_entity_poly.pdbx_strand_id
1 'polypeptide(L)'
;HMFLNQDAFDDDCRLEVNPYYRFYDIFKELYQPEMREFLSLRESLTNLIFHVLAGNDILSGMTREEYYKKLLYQDLKNGAFGEAAAEAAALFDQRERELILSGLLRQYQTGSSLDIFNDMVEELIPQNIIYRSNENFYEILVYIGVKKEKRISGKMDFLVRMFVDLPYHVDIYYECHFGIIGVEATMRIDEIALC
;
A
#
# COMPACT_ATOMS: atom_id res chain seq x y z
N HIS A 1 7.01 11.55 8.51
CA HIS A 1 8.18 11.55 7.63
C HIS A 1 9.34 12.29 8.29
N MET A 2 10.56 11.73 8.19
CA MET A 2 11.79 12.25 8.81
C MET A 2 12.12 13.71 8.45
N PHE A 3 11.60 14.21 7.34
CA PHE A 3 11.88 15.55 6.81
C PHE A 3 10.78 16.59 7.06
N LEU A 4 9.70 16.20 7.72
CA LEU A 4 8.62 17.09 8.11
C LEU A 4 8.75 17.47 9.57
N ASN A 5 8.44 18.71 9.92
CA ASN A 5 8.46 19.19 11.29
C ASN A 5 7.20 18.78 12.09
N GLN A 6 6.20 18.27 11.41
CA GLN A 6 4.91 17.87 12.00
C GLN A 6 4.62 16.41 11.67
N ASP A 7 4.05 15.68 12.63
CA ASP A 7 3.63 14.28 12.47
C ASP A 7 2.27 14.17 11.77
N ALA A 8 1.49 15.25 11.73
CA ALA A 8 0.19 15.33 11.09
C ALA A 8 0.01 16.67 10.37
N PHE A 9 -0.88 16.70 9.36
CA PHE A 9 -1.27 17.93 8.70
C PHE A 9 -2.28 18.69 9.55
N ASP A 10 -2.11 19.99 9.68
CA ASP A 10 -3.12 20.89 10.24
C ASP A 10 -4.36 20.96 9.33
N ASP A 11 -5.50 21.39 9.88
CA ASP A 11 -6.76 21.60 9.13
C ASP A 11 -6.58 22.57 7.94
N ASP A 12 -5.61 23.47 8.03
CA ASP A 12 -5.26 24.44 6.95
C ASP A 12 -4.38 23.81 5.84
N CYS A 13 -4.07 22.52 5.89
CA CYS A 13 -3.16 21.85 4.96
C CYS A 13 -1.78 22.49 4.84
N ARG A 14 -1.31 23.14 5.90
CA ARG A 14 0.05 23.72 5.93
C ARG A 14 1.06 22.63 6.19
N LEU A 15 2.11 22.63 5.39
CA LEU A 15 3.23 21.71 5.52
C LEU A 15 4.46 22.48 5.95
N GLU A 16 4.97 22.19 7.13
CA GLU A 16 6.25 22.73 7.57
C GLU A 16 7.38 21.77 7.19
N VAL A 17 8.37 22.30 6.48
CA VAL A 17 9.56 21.57 6.05
C VAL A 17 10.80 22.25 6.60
N ASN A 18 11.64 21.48 7.29
CA ASN A 18 12.93 21.98 7.70
C ASN A 18 13.95 21.85 6.56
N PRO A 19 14.37 22.97 5.93
CA PRO A 19 15.29 22.93 4.80
C PRO A 19 16.65 22.32 5.13
N TYR A 20 17.12 22.47 6.36
CA TYR A 20 18.38 21.91 6.81
C TYR A 20 18.39 20.38 6.75
N TYR A 21 17.34 19.72 7.17
CA TYR A 21 17.27 18.26 7.10
C TYR A 21 16.91 17.75 5.71
N ARG A 22 15.99 18.44 5.03
CA ARG A 22 15.51 17.98 3.72
C ARG A 22 16.53 18.12 2.61
N PHE A 23 17.33 19.16 2.66
CA PHE A 23 18.32 19.48 1.63
C PHE A 23 19.74 19.58 2.21
N TYR A 24 20.03 18.76 3.23
CA TYR A 24 21.27 18.81 3.98
C TYR A 24 22.52 18.80 3.09
N ASP A 25 22.60 17.88 2.16
CA ASP A 25 23.78 17.72 1.30
C ASP A 25 24.03 18.91 0.37
N ILE A 26 22.94 19.64 0.04
CA ILE A 26 23.01 20.78 -0.88
C ILE A 26 23.18 22.10 -0.12
N PHE A 27 22.45 22.28 0.98
CA PHE A 27 22.32 23.58 1.64
C PHE A 27 22.79 23.60 3.10
N LYS A 28 23.57 22.61 3.54
CA LYS A 28 24.03 22.49 4.93
C LYS A 28 24.69 23.76 5.46
N GLU A 29 25.43 24.49 4.62
CA GLU A 29 26.10 25.73 5.02
C GLU A 29 25.12 26.89 5.11
N LEU A 30 24.09 26.94 4.25
CA LEU A 30 23.09 28.01 4.23
C LEU A 30 22.09 27.89 5.38
N TYR A 31 21.74 26.68 5.81
CA TYR A 31 20.71 26.43 6.81
C TYR A 31 21.22 25.95 8.16
N GLN A 32 22.49 26.27 8.49
CA GLN A 32 23.01 25.92 9.80
C GLN A 32 22.16 26.54 10.92
N PRO A 33 21.72 25.77 11.94
CA PRO A 33 20.85 26.27 13.01
C PRO A 33 21.45 27.37 13.85
N GLU A 34 22.80 27.40 13.95
CA GLU A 34 23.56 28.36 14.76
C GLU A 34 23.77 29.70 14.06
N MET A 35 23.60 29.74 12.73
CA MET A 35 23.81 30.95 11.96
C MET A 35 22.62 31.90 12.10
N ARG A 36 22.81 33.00 12.82
CA ARG A 36 21.82 34.06 13.04
C ARG A 36 21.92 35.24 12.09
N GLU A 37 22.97 35.28 11.30
CA GLU A 37 23.20 36.36 10.35
C GLU A 37 22.34 36.21 9.10
N PHE A 38 21.94 37.34 8.53
CA PHE A 38 21.19 37.41 7.25
C PHE A 38 19.88 36.61 7.20
N LEU A 39 19.11 36.57 8.30
CA LEU A 39 17.87 35.82 8.36
C LEU A 39 16.90 36.15 7.22
N SER A 40 16.68 37.45 6.94
CA SER A 40 15.75 37.89 5.88
C SER A 40 16.23 37.47 4.49
N LEU A 41 17.55 37.47 4.24
CA LEU A 41 18.11 36.98 2.98
C LEU A 41 17.93 35.47 2.84
N ARG A 42 18.17 34.73 3.91
CA ARG A 42 17.97 33.26 3.93
C ARG A 42 16.52 32.88 3.70
N GLU A 43 15.57 33.57 4.34
CA GLU A 43 14.13 33.38 4.12
C GLU A 43 13.73 33.67 2.67
N SER A 44 14.18 34.79 2.11
CA SER A 44 13.91 35.15 0.72
C SER A 44 14.51 34.18 -0.26
N LEU A 45 15.73 33.71 -0.02
CA LEU A 45 16.41 32.71 -0.86
C LEU A 45 15.71 31.33 -0.76
N THR A 46 15.31 30.92 0.45
CA THR A 46 14.56 29.69 0.67
C THR A 46 13.22 29.71 -0.08
N ASN A 47 12.50 30.82 0.04
CA ASN A 47 11.23 31.00 -0.66
C ASN A 47 11.41 30.94 -2.18
N LEU A 48 12.44 31.60 -2.72
CA LEU A 48 12.77 31.51 -4.15
C LEU A 48 13.06 30.07 -4.59
N ILE A 49 13.89 29.34 -3.83
CA ILE A 49 14.25 27.95 -4.14
C ILE A 49 13.00 27.08 -4.14
N PHE A 50 12.12 27.19 -3.14
CA PHE A 50 10.88 26.41 -3.10
C PHE A 50 9.93 26.73 -4.25
N HIS A 51 9.82 27.98 -4.65
CA HIS A 51 9.03 28.35 -5.83
C HIS A 51 9.58 27.75 -7.11
N VAL A 52 10.90 27.75 -7.28
CA VAL A 52 11.56 27.14 -8.44
C VAL A 52 11.34 25.61 -8.44
N LEU A 53 11.50 24.95 -7.28
CA LEU A 53 11.29 23.51 -7.16
C LEU A 53 9.81 23.16 -7.43
N ALA A 54 8.86 23.89 -6.84
CA ALA A 54 7.44 23.70 -7.10
C ALA A 54 7.08 23.93 -8.59
N GLY A 55 7.68 24.95 -9.21
CA GLY A 55 7.53 25.21 -10.64
C GLY A 55 8.05 24.06 -11.51
N ASN A 56 9.20 23.49 -11.14
CA ASN A 56 9.75 22.31 -11.83
C ASN A 56 8.86 21.08 -11.66
N ASP A 57 8.29 20.84 -10.47
CA ASP A 57 7.38 19.74 -10.23
C ASP A 57 6.10 19.88 -11.07
N ILE A 58 5.56 21.09 -11.19
CA ILE A 58 4.40 21.38 -12.05
C ILE A 58 4.75 21.14 -13.54
N LEU A 59 5.93 21.58 -14.00
CA LEU A 59 6.38 21.40 -15.38
C LEU A 59 6.73 19.95 -15.70
N SER A 60 7.28 19.21 -14.74
CA SER A 60 7.57 17.77 -14.87
C SER A 60 6.29 16.95 -15.02
N GLY A 61 5.19 17.47 -14.46
CA GLY A 61 3.90 16.82 -14.50
C GLY A 61 3.87 15.53 -13.69
N MET A 62 2.82 14.77 -13.94
CA MET A 62 2.59 13.47 -13.31
C MET A 62 3.43 12.40 -14.01
N THR A 63 4.02 11.49 -13.24
CA THR A 63 4.69 10.32 -13.84
C THR A 63 3.69 9.46 -14.62
N ARG A 64 4.19 8.73 -15.61
CA ARG A 64 3.36 7.81 -16.40
C ARG A 64 2.65 6.77 -15.52
N GLU A 65 3.35 6.30 -14.49
CA GLU A 65 2.79 5.35 -13.52
C GLU A 65 1.65 5.93 -12.72
N GLU A 66 1.81 7.13 -12.17
CA GLU A 66 0.75 7.84 -11.43
C GLU A 66 -0.46 8.15 -12.29
N TYR A 67 -0.24 8.50 -13.55
CA TYR A 67 -1.31 8.69 -14.50
C TYR A 67 -2.13 7.42 -14.71
N TYR A 68 -1.47 6.28 -14.92
CA TYR A 68 -2.17 5.00 -15.07
C TYR A 68 -2.87 4.56 -13.77
N LYS A 69 -2.27 4.76 -12.60
CA LYS A 69 -2.93 4.50 -11.32
C LYS A 69 -4.20 5.34 -11.16
N LYS A 70 -4.20 6.60 -11.59
CA LYS A 70 -5.41 7.44 -11.58
C LYS A 70 -6.49 6.93 -12.53
N LEU A 71 -6.13 6.50 -13.73
CA LEU A 71 -7.09 5.89 -14.66
C LEU A 71 -7.68 4.61 -14.07
N LEU A 72 -6.85 3.70 -13.57
CA LEU A 72 -7.30 2.46 -12.93
C LEU A 72 -8.22 2.74 -11.73
N TYR A 73 -7.92 3.77 -10.94
CA TYR A 73 -8.80 4.16 -9.84
C TYR A 73 -10.16 4.69 -10.31
N GLN A 74 -10.18 5.46 -11.38
CA GLN A 74 -11.44 5.91 -11.99
C GLN A 74 -12.25 4.74 -12.54
N ASP A 75 -11.60 3.82 -13.24
CA ASP A 75 -12.23 2.61 -13.78
C ASP A 75 -12.78 1.72 -12.67
N LEU A 76 -12.03 1.52 -11.60
CA LEU A 76 -12.47 0.79 -10.41
C LEU A 76 -13.71 1.44 -9.79
N LYS A 77 -13.70 2.76 -9.64
CA LYS A 77 -14.80 3.52 -9.05
C LYS A 77 -16.05 3.54 -9.92
N ASN A 78 -15.86 3.56 -11.24
CA ASN A 78 -16.95 3.54 -12.23
C ASN A 78 -17.54 2.14 -12.48
N GLY A 79 -17.02 1.12 -11.77
CA GLY A 79 -17.52 -0.25 -11.88
C GLY A 79 -17.04 -1.01 -13.12
N ALA A 80 -15.97 -0.55 -13.79
CA ALA A 80 -15.39 -1.27 -14.93
C ALA A 80 -14.93 -2.70 -14.58
N PHE A 81 -14.58 -2.92 -13.31
CA PHE A 81 -14.24 -4.24 -12.75
C PHE A 81 -15.44 -4.92 -12.06
N GLY A 82 -16.66 -4.41 -12.25
CA GLY A 82 -17.88 -4.87 -11.61
C GLY A 82 -18.29 -4.04 -10.39
N GLU A 83 -19.60 -3.95 -10.14
CA GLU A 83 -20.16 -3.15 -9.03
C GLU A 83 -19.63 -3.61 -7.67
N ALA A 84 -19.53 -4.93 -7.44
CA ALA A 84 -19.00 -5.48 -6.19
C ALA A 84 -17.54 -5.11 -5.94
N ALA A 85 -16.71 -4.93 -6.97
CA ALA A 85 -15.34 -4.44 -6.84
C ALA A 85 -15.31 -2.95 -6.50
N ALA A 86 -16.18 -2.16 -7.10
CA ALA A 86 -16.31 -0.73 -6.79
C ALA A 86 -16.76 -0.48 -5.33
N GLU A 87 -17.73 -1.25 -4.83
CA GLU A 87 -18.18 -1.19 -3.45
C GLU A 87 -17.07 -1.62 -2.48
N ALA A 88 -16.38 -2.72 -2.78
CA ALA A 88 -15.31 -3.24 -1.94
C ALA A 88 -14.08 -2.30 -1.90
N ALA A 89 -13.84 -1.51 -2.94
CA ALA A 89 -12.78 -0.50 -2.95
C ALA A 89 -12.90 0.53 -1.82
N ALA A 90 -14.10 0.76 -1.29
CA ALA A 90 -14.35 1.65 -0.15
C ALA A 90 -13.85 1.07 1.20
N LEU A 91 -13.60 -0.24 1.28
CA LEU A 91 -13.08 -0.91 2.48
C LEU A 91 -11.60 -0.60 2.76
N PHE A 92 -10.88 -0.13 1.73
CA PHE A 92 -9.45 0.14 1.77
C PHE A 92 -9.18 1.60 2.09
N ASP A 93 -8.16 1.85 2.90
CA ASP A 93 -7.66 3.19 3.14
C ASP A 93 -6.84 3.71 1.94
N GLN A 94 -6.33 4.94 2.04
CA GLN A 94 -5.59 5.56 0.94
C GLN A 94 -4.30 4.79 0.60
N ARG A 95 -3.55 4.36 1.62
CA ARG A 95 -2.30 3.60 1.43
C ARG A 95 -2.58 2.23 0.82
N GLU A 96 -3.57 1.53 1.35
CA GLU A 96 -4.00 0.22 0.85
C GLU A 96 -4.47 0.30 -0.62
N ARG A 97 -5.19 1.38 -0.98
CA ARG A 97 -5.62 1.62 -2.37
C ARG A 97 -4.44 1.85 -3.31
N GLU A 98 -3.42 2.59 -2.87
CA GLU A 98 -2.21 2.79 -3.67
C GLU A 98 -1.46 1.47 -3.93
N LEU A 99 -1.40 0.57 -2.93
CA LEU A 99 -0.85 -0.77 -3.09
C LEU A 99 -1.65 -1.59 -4.11
N ILE A 100 -2.97 -1.61 -4.00
CA ILE A 100 -3.86 -2.30 -4.94
C ILE A 100 -3.66 -1.78 -6.37
N LEU A 101 -3.62 -0.47 -6.57
CA LEU A 101 -3.42 0.13 -7.89
C LEU A 101 -2.04 -0.21 -8.46
N SER A 102 -1.02 -0.29 -7.61
CA SER A 102 0.31 -0.76 -8.02
C SER A 102 0.30 -2.23 -8.42
N GLY A 103 -0.41 -3.07 -7.66
CA GLY A 103 -0.61 -4.48 -7.98
C GLY A 103 -1.35 -4.68 -9.31
N LEU A 104 -2.43 -3.95 -9.54
CA LEU A 104 -3.18 -3.99 -10.80
C LEU A 104 -2.32 -3.53 -11.97
N LEU A 105 -1.57 -2.45 -11.81
CA LEU A 105 -0.67 -1.98 -12.87
C LEU A 105 0.40 -3.01 -13.19
N ARG A 106 0.99 -3.65 -12.17
CA ARG A 106 1.95 -4.74 -12.33
C ARG A 106 1.32 -5.93 -13.07
N GLN A 107 0.09 -6.30 -12.73
CA GLN A 107 -0.66 -7.38 -13.41
C GLN A 107 -0.85 -7.09 -14.89
N TYR A 108 -1.21 -5.86 -15.27
CA TYR A 108 -1.30 -5.45 -16.67
C TYR A 108 0.05 -5.50 -17.40
N GLN A 109 1.14 -5.26 -16.70
CA GLN A 109 2.49 -5.26 -17.30
C GLN A 109 3.08 -6.66 -17.42
N THR A 110 2.87 -7.53 -16.45
CA THR A 110 3.55 -8.84 -16.34
C THR A 110 2.65 -10.02 -16.70
N GLY A 111 1.33 -9.85 -16.57
CA GLY A 111 0.37 -10.93 -16.74
C GLY A 111 0.41 -12.01 -15.63
N SER A 112 1.26 -11.85 -14.60
CA SER A 112 1.36 -12.79 -13.47
C SER A 112 0.36 -12.40 -12.39
N SER A 113 -0.57 -13.29 -12.03
CA SER A 113 -1.61 -13.02 -11.05
C SER A 113 -1.30 -13.59 -9.66
N LEU A 114 -0.78 -14.82 -9.56
CA LEU A 114 -0.57 -15.49 -8.27
C LEU A 114 0.50 -14.85 -7.40
N ASP A 115 1.63 -14.46 -7.98
CA ASP A 115 2.68 -13.79 -7.21
C ASP A 115 2.19 -12.44 -6.70
N ILE A 116 1.42 -11.71 -7.55
CA ILE A 116 0.83 -10.44 -7.15
C ILE A 116 -0.25 -10.65 -6.08
N PHE A 117 -1.07 -11.69 -6.21
CA PHE A 117 -2.05 -12.05 -5.19
C PHE A 117 -1.39 -12.32 -3.84
N ASN A 118 -0.31 -13.11 -3.80
CA ASN A 118 0.44 -13.38 -2.59
C ASN A 118 0.99 -12.09 -1.96
N ASP A 119 1.66 -11.24 -2.76
CA ASP A 119 2.18 -9.95 -2.31
C ASP A 119 1.05 -9.07 -1.73
N MET A 120 -0.10 -9.01 -2.40
CA MET A 120 -1.24 -8.20 -1.95
C MET A 120 -1.88 -8.73 -0.67
N VAL A 121 -2.00 -10.04 -0.51
CA VAL A 121 -2.51 -10.64 0.73
C VAL A 121 -1.54 -10.40 1.88
N GLU A 122 -0.23 -10.57 1.65
CA GLU A 122 0.80 -10.35 2.66
C GLU A 122 0.78 -8.89 3.18
N GLU A 123 0.65 -7.91 2.29
CA GLU A 123 0.67 -6.48 2.64
C GLU A 123 -0.65 -5.96 3.24
N LEU A 124 -1.79 -6.52 2.84
CA LEU A 124 -3.11 -5.96 3.16
C LEU A 124 -3.89 -6.72 4.22
N ILE A 125 -3.55 -7.99 4.44
CA ILE A 125 -4.27 -8.84 5.39
C ILE A 125 -3.33 -9.21 6.55
N PRO A 126 -3.70 -8.93 7.80
CA PRO A 126 -2.86 -9.25 8.94
C PRO A 126 -2.81 -10.77 9.19
N GLN A 127 -1.66 -11.25 9.67
CA GLN A 127 -1.48 -12.64 10.12
C GLN A 127 -1.99 -13.67 9.10
N ASN A 128 -1.53 -13.55 7.87
CA ASN A 128 -1.91 -14.47 6.80
C ASN A 128 -0.82 -15.49 6.50
N ILE A 129 -1.23 -16.67 6.04
CA ILE A 129 -0.34 -17.68 5.48
C ILE A 129 -1.04 -18.27 4.27
N ILE A 130 -0.34 -18.39 3.15
CA ILE A 130 -0.87 -18.91 1.91
C ILE A 130 -0.18 -20.23 1.58
N TYR A 131 -0.97 -21.24 1.32
CA TYR A 131 -0.49 -22.53 0.86
C TYR A 131 -1.05 -22.86 -0.52
N ARG A 132 -0.26 -23.59 -1.28
CA ARG A 132 -0.71 -24.23 -2.50
C ARG A 132 -0.91 -25.73 -2.20
N SER A 133 -2.07 -26.25 -2.56
CA SER A 133 -2.35 -27.67 -2.37
C SER A 133 -1.38 -28.53 -3.17
N ASN A 134 -0.86 -29.59 -2.54
CA ASN A 134 -0.03 -30.58 -3.21
C ASN A 134 -0.87 -31.61 -4.00
N GLU A 135 -2.15 -31.76 -3.65
CA GLU A 135 -3.05 -32.71 -4.30
C GLU A 135 -3.72 -32.08 -5.52
N ASN A 136 -4.09 -30.79 -5.43
CA ASN A 136 -4.74 -30.08 -6.52
C ASN A 136 -3.95 -28.79 -6.85
N PHE A 137 -3.30 -28.80 -7.98
CA PHE A 137 -2.46 -27.67 -8.43
C PHE A 137 -3.23 -26.33 -8.53
N TYR A 138 -4.53 -26.37 -8.71
CA TYR A 138 -5.39 -25.18 -8.83
C TYR A 138 -6.06 -24.75 -7.53
N GLU A 139 -5.70 -25.35 -6.41
CA GLU A 139 -6.25 -25.05 -5.10
C GLU A 139 -5.25 -24.25 -4.26
N ILE A 140 -5.73 -23.13 -3.72
CA ILE A 140 -4.97 -22.22 -2.87
C ILE A 140 -5.69 -22.13 -1.53
N LEU A 141 -4.97 -22.36 -0.44
CA LEU A 141 -5.49 -22.28 0.92
C LEU A 141 -4.92 -21.03 1.59
N VAL A 142 -5.79 -20.13 2.04
CA VAL A 142 -5.40 -18.91 2.74
C VAL A 142 -5.87 -18.98 4.19
N TYR A 143 -4.94 -18.96 5.11
CA TYR A 143 -5.22 -18.91 6.54
C TYR A 143 -5.01 -17.50 7.08
N ILE A 144 -6.00 -17.01 7.80
CA ILE A 144 -6.01 -15.68 8.39
C ILE A 144 -6.14 -15.85 9.91
N GLY A 145 -5.10 -15.48 10.66
CA GLY A 145 -5.01 -15.67 12.11
C GLY A 145 -5.92 -14.77 12.95
N VAL A 146 -6.86 -14.05 12.31
CA VAL A 146 -7.81 -13.16 12.98
C VAL A 146 -9.25 -13.61 12.74
N LYS A 147 -10.15 -13.15 13.62
CA LYS A 147 -11.59 -13.44 13.52
C LYS A 147 -12.17 -12.95 12.20
N LYS A 148 -13.14 -13.73 11.69
CA LYS A 148 -13.87 -13.37 10.49
C LYS A 148 -14.70 -12.09 10.74
N GLU A 149 -14.18 -10.97 10.31
CA GLU A 149 -14.88 -9.69 10.30
C GLU A 149 -15.33 -9.34 8.88
N LYS A 150 -16.46 -8.63 8.76
CA LYS A 150 -16.99 -8.21 7.46
C LYS A 150 -15.98 -7.44 6.62
N ARG A 151 -15.14 -6.61 7.27
CA ARG A 151 -14.12 -5.81 6.60
C ARG A 151 -13.02 -6.68 6.00
N ILE A 152 -12.50 -7.63 6.78
CA ILE A 152 -11.42 -8.54 6.35
C ILE A 152 -11.93 -9.49 5.27
N SER A 153 -13.12 -10.08 5.47
CA SER A 153 -13.74 -10.93 4.47
C SER A 153 -13.99 -10.17 3.16
N GLY A 154 -14.51 -8.93 3.22
CA GLY A 154 -14.71 -8.12 2.02
C GLY A 154 -13.43 -7.76 1.31
N LYS A 155 -12.33 -7.50 2.04
CA LYS A 155 -11.01 -7.29 1.44
C LYS A 155 -10.49 -8.55 0.75
N MET A 156 -10.62 -9.72 1.38
CA MET A 156 -10.22 -10.99 0.79
C MET A 156 -11.01 -11.32 -0.46
N ASP A 157 -12.33 -11.16 -0.42
CA ASP A 157 -13.21 -11.38 -1.58
C ASP A 157 -12.83 -10.47 -2.76
N PHE A 158 -12.43 -9.22 -2.46
CA PHE A 158 -11.92 -8.29 -3.46
C PHE A 158 -10.59 -8.78 -4.04
N LEU A 159 -9.61 -9.17 -3.19
CA LEU A 159 -8.30 -9.61 -3.64
C LEU A 159 -8.39 -10.88 -4.51
N VAL A 160 -9.18 -11.85 -4.09
CA VAL A 160 -9.42 -13.06 -4.89
C VAL A 160 -10.01 -12.71 -6.25
N ARG A 161 -11.04 -11.87 -6.28
CA ARG A 161 -11.71 -11.47 -7.52
C ARG A 161 -10.81 -10.70 -8.49
N MET A 162 -9.90 -9.87 -7.97
CA MET A 162 -9.08 -8.99 -8.78
C MET A 162 -7.76 -9.63 -9.23
N PHE A 163 -7.19 -10.53 -8.42
CA PHE A 163 -5.83 -11.02 -8.63
C PHE A 163 -5.72 -12.53 -8.83
N VAL A 164 -6.80 -13.29 -8.71
CA VAL A 164 -6.76 -14.73 -8.94
C VAL A 164 -7.40 -15.09 -10.28
N ASP A 165 -6.67 -15.85 -11.08
CA ASP A 165 -7.16 -16.32 -12.38
C ASP A 165 -8.22 -17.41 -12.24
N LEU A 166 -9.09 -17.53 -13.24
CA LEU A 166 -10.23 -18.45 -13.29
C LEU A 166 -9.95 -19.91 -12.95
N PRO A 167 -8.81 -20.54 -13.29
CA PRO A 167 -8.60 -21.95 -12.97
C PRO A 167 -8.35 -22.19 -11.48
N TYR A 168 -8.03 -21.16 -10.71
CA TYR A 168 -7.69 -21.31 -9.30
C TYR A 168 -8.93 -21.20 -8.41
N HIS A 169 -9.00 -22.10 -7.43
CA HIS A 169 -9.95 -22.08 -6.33
C HIS A 169 -9.25 -21.65 -5.07
N VAL A 170 -9.83 -20.71 -4.32
CA VAL A 170 -9.23 -20.17 -3.08
C VAL A 170 -10.16 -20.48 -1.92
N ASP A 171 -9.68 -21.28 -0.99
CA ASP A 171 -10.33 -21.55 0.28
C ASP A 171 -9.74 -20.68 1.39
N ILE A 172 -10.60 -19.97 2.12
CA ILE A 172 -10.19 -19.01 3.15
C ILE A 172 -10.65 -19.49 4.51
N TYR A 173 -9.69 -19.69 5.40
CA TYR A 173 -9.90 -20.10 6.78
C TYR A 173 -9.56 -18.96 7.74
N TYR A 174 -10.36 -18.80 8.78
CA TYR A 174 -10.21 -17.75 9.78
C TYR A 174 -10.00 -18.37 11.16
N GLU A 175 -9.26 -17.68 12.02
CA GLU A 175 -8.98 -18.01 13.43
C GLU A 175 -8.08 -19.22 13.63
N CYS A 176 -8.29 -20.31 12.89
CA CYS A 176 -7.60 -21.57 13.07
C CYS A 176 -6.65 -21.87 11.90
N HIS A 177 -5.58 -22.57 12.22
CA HIS A 177 -4.61 -23.08 11.27
C HIS A 177 -4.39 -24.58 11.54
N PHE A 178 -4.18 -25.41 10.52
CA PHE A 178 -3.75 -26.78 10.80
C PHE A 178 -2.27 -26.80 11.22
N GLY A 179 -1.96 -27.69 12.18
CA GLY A 179 -0.60 -27.83 12.69
C GLY A 179 0.34 -28.44 11.67
N ILE A 180 1.49 -27.80 11.42
CA ILE A 180 2.57 -28.35 10.61
C ILE A 180 3.65 -28.85 11.54
N ILE A 181 3.98 -30.15 11.47
CA ILE A 181 5.01 -30.76 12.32
C ILE A 181 6.35 -30.07 12.07
N GLY A 182 6.95 -29.56 13.14
CA GLY A 182 8.23 -28.85 13.10
C GLY A 182 8.15 -27.33 12.94
N VAL A 183 6.96 -26.76 12.85
CA VAL A 183 6.75 -25.31 12.83
C VAL A 183 5.98 -24.87 14.07
N GLU A 184 6.70 -24.39 15.09
CA GLU A 184 6.12 -24.02 16.40
C GLU A 184 4.97 -23.00 16.29
N ALA A 185 5.05 -22.07 15.36
CA ALA A 185 4.03 -21.04 15.16
C ALA A 185 2.66 -21.61 14.76
N THR A 186 2.61 -22.80 14.17
CA THR A 186 1.39 -23.47 13.70
C THR A 186 0.90 -24.56 14.66
N MET A 187 1.67 -24.88 15.70
CA MET A 187 1.41 -25.97 16.67
C MET A 187 0.85 -25.46 18.01
N ARG A 188 0.18 -24.33 18.02
CA ARG A 188 -0.45 -23.80 19.23
C ARG A 188 -1.75 -24.55 19.51
N ILE A 189 -1.89 -24.99 20.77
CA ILE A 189 -3.11 -25.62 21.29
C ILE A 189 -4.25 -24.65 21.09
N ASP A 190 -5.35 -24.68 20.88
CA ASP A 190 -6.46 -23.71 20.70
C ASP A 190 -6.48 -22.93 19.36
N GLU A 191 -5.42 -22.99 18.55
CA GLU A 191 -5.36 -22.33 17.23
C GLU A 191 -5.27 -23.35 16.07
N ILE A 192 -5.36 -24.66 16.35
CA ILE A 192 -5.28 -25.71 15.36
C ILE A 192 -6.70 -26.10 14.89
N ALA A 193 -6.93 -26.03 13.59
CA ALA A 193 -8.12 -26.62 13.00
C ALA A 193 -7.99 -28.15 13.00
N LEU A 194 -8.88 -28.83 13.66
CA LEU A 194 -9.06 -30.28 13.55
C LEU A 194 -10.04 -30.54 12.40
N CYS A 195 -9.53 -31.00 11.29
CA CYS A 195 -10.33 -31.48 10.15
C CYS A 195 -10.63 -32.94 10.29
#